data_7b5509a708686d6f54f323493c326279
#
_entry.id   7b5509a708686d6f54f323493c326279
#
_cell.length_a   1.000
_cell.length_b   1.000
_cell.length_c   1.000
_cell.angle_alpha   90.00
_cell.angle_beta   90.00
_cell.angle_gamma   90.00
#
_symmetry.space_group_name_H-M   'P 1'
#
loop_
_entity.id
_entity.type
_entity.pdbx_description
1 polymer ?
#
loop_
_entity_poly.entity_id
_entity_poly.type
_entity_poly.pdbx_seq_one_letter_code
_entity_poly.pdbx_strand_id
1 'polypeptide(L)'
;VMLCLVGGQGAGKSTFFRLLAVKDEWFSDDLRKLDDDNVYRKLQGHWIIEMSEMIATANAKSIEEIKSFLSRQKEVYKIPYETHPEDRLRQCVFGGTSNALDFLPLDRSGNRRFLPVMVYPGQAEIHILDDEAASRAYIEQVWAEAMTTYKSGDFKLSFTPEMIQYLKEHQRDFMPEDTKAGMIQAYLDRYTGSAVCSKQLFKEALNHPFDEPKQWEIREVNDIMNHCITGWKYFSNPRIFEGYGRQKGWEQEAPATGADNGREKTPDGFVEVTEQMELPF
;
A
#
# COMPACT_ATOMS: atom_id res chain seq x y z
N VAL A 1 3.67 4.91 -7.31
CA VAL A 1 2.38 5.08 -6.60
C VAL A 1 1.29 5.27 -7.64
N MET A 2 0.15 4.65 -7.45
CA MET A 2 -1.03 4.76 -8.33
C MET A 2 -2.16 5.43 -7.54
N LEU A 3 -2.70 6.52 -8.09
CA LEU A 3 -3.92 7.15 -7.57
C LEU A 3 -5.12 6.24 -7.86
N CYS A 4 -5.93 5.94 -6.85
CA CYS A 4 -7.10 5.09 -6.95
C CYS A 4 -8.35 5.88 -6.55
N LEU A 5 -9.21 6.18 -7.50
CA LEU A 5 -10.48 6.88 -7.25
C LEU A 5 -11.55 5.86 -6.88
N VAL A 6 -12.15 6.03 -5.70
CA VAL A 6 -13.15 5.11 -5.14
C VAL A 6 -14.48 5.84 -4.98
N GLY A 7 -15.57 5.22 -5.39
CA GLY A 7 -16.90 5.84 -5.28
C GLY A 7 -17.92 5.19 -6.19
N GLY A 8 -19.16 5.63 -6.10
CA GLY A 8 -20.26 5.06 -6.86
C GLY A 8 -20.10 5.13 -8.39
N GLN A 9 -20.89 4.35 -9.09
CA GLN A 9 -21.00 4.44 -10.55
C GLN A 9 -21.49 5.82 -10.96
N GLY A 10 -20.97 6.35 -12.06
CA GLY A 10 -21.34 7.70 -12.54
C GLY A 10 -20.62 8.85 -11.83
N ALA A 11 -19.70 8.59 -10.89
CA ALA A 11 -18.96 9.64 -10.18
C ALA A 11 -17.87 10.35 -11.02
N GLY A 12 -17.75 10.06 -12.31
CA GLY A 12 -16.77 10.73 -13.19
C GLY A 12 -15.33 10.25 -13.06
N LYS A 13 -15.06 9.12 -12.37
CA LYS A 13 -13.70 8.62 -12.09
C LYS A 13 -12.85 8.40 -13.35
N SER A 14 -13.38 7.64 -14.31
CA SER A 14 -12.68 7.37 -15.58
C SER A 14 -12.58 8.65 -16.43
N THR A 15 -13.61 9.49 -16.41
CA THR A 15 -13.59 10.80 -17.06
C THR A 15 -12.48 11.68 -16.52
N PHE A 16 -12.27 11.68 -15.20
CA PHE A 16 -11.15 12.42 -14.59
C PHE A 16 -9.81 11.99 -15.17
N PHE A 17 -9.51 10.69 -15.25
CA PHE A 17 -8.25 10.22 -15.82
C PHE A 17 -8.13 10.53 -17.32
N ARG A 18 -9.22 10.43 -18.08
CA ARG A 18 -9.25 10.79 -19.50
C ARG A 18 -8.93 12.28 -19.70
N LEU A 19 -9.57 13.16 -18.93
CA LEU A 19 -9.31 14.59 -19.01
C LEU A 19 -7.89 14.95 -18.52
N LEU A 20 -7.40 14.27 -17.49
CA LEU A 20 -6.04 14.47 -16.97
C LEU A 20 -4.98 14.16 -18.03
N ALA A 21 -5.25 13.26 -18.97
CA ALA A 21 -4.37 12.98 -20.10
C ALA A 21 -4.29 14.13 -21.11
N VAL A 22 -5.11 15.17 -20.99
CA VAL A 22 -5.22 16.35 -21.86
C VAL A 22 -5.78 16.02 -23.24
N LYS A 23 -5.20 15.03 -23.93
CA LYS A 23 -5.67 14.50 -25.21
C LYS A 23 -6.21 13.09 -25.05
N ASP A 24 -7.35 12.80 -25.67
CA ASP A 24 -7.97 11.49 -25.58
C ASP A 24 -7.06 10.37 -26.12
N GLU A 25 -6.22 10.66 -27.12
CA GLU A 25 -5.22 9.73 -27.66
C GLU A 25 -4.09 9.37 -26.68
N TRP A 26 -3.90 10.14 -25.63
CA TRP A 26 -2.91 9.89 -24.57
C TRP A 26 -3.49 9.15 -23.37
N PHE A 27 -4.78 8.83 -23.40
CA PHE A 27 -5.48 8.03 -22.41
C PHE A 27 -5.75 6.62 -22.92
N SER A 28 -5.70 5.63 -22.05
CA SER A 28 -6.15 4.27 -22.33
C SER A 28 -6.83 3.64 -21.12
N ASP A 29 -7.93 2.97 -21.32
CA ASP A 29 -8.67 2.15 -20.36
C ASP A 29 -8.68 0.65 -20.74
N ASP A 30 -7.88 0.25 -21.74
CA ASP A 30 -7.85 -1.12 -22.28
C ASP A 30 -6.86 -2.04 -21.56
N LEU A 31 -6.33 -1.66 -20.42
CA LEU A 31 -5.43 -2.53 -19.63
C LEU A 31 -6.24 -3.43 -18.68
N ARG A 32 -6.70 -4.57 -19.19
CA ARG A 32 -7.56 -5.52 -18.45
C ARG A 32 -6.79 -6.68 -17.83
N LYS A 33 -5.62 -7.03 -18.36
CA LYS A 33 -4.77 -8.15 -17.93
C LYS A 33 -3.31 -7.78 -18.04
N LEU A 34 -2.49 -8.25 -17.11
CA LEU A 34 -1.06 -7.98 -17.06
C LEU A 34 -0.20 -9.12 -17.65
N ASP A 35 -0.79 -10.26 -17.90
CA ASP A 35 -0.16 -11.48 -18.47
C ASP A 35 -0.30 -11.59 -20.00
N ASP A 36 -0.82 -10.54 -20.65
CA ASP A 36 -0.91 -10.46 -22.11
C ASP A 36 0.47 -10.09 -22.68
N ASP A 37 0.97 -10.88 -23.66
CA ASP A 37 2.22 -10.60 -24.38
C ASP A 37 2.22 -9.23 -25.06
N ASN A 38 1.04 -8.65 -25.29
CA ASN A 38 0.86 -7.33 -25.90
C ASN A 38 0.72 -6.20 -24.87
N VAL A 39 0.79 -6.49 -23.57
CA VAL A 39 0.60 -5.47 -22.51
C VAL A 39 1.52 -4.26 -22.74
N TYR A 40 2.77 -4.50 -23.13
CA TYR A 40 3.75 -3.44 -23.34
C TYR A 40 3.44 -2.55 -24.54
N ARG A 41 2.77 -3.08 -25.57
CA ARG A 41 2.29 -2.30 -26.70
C ARG A 41 1.16 -1.36 -26.31
N LYS A 42 0.30 -1.80 -25.40
CA LYS A 42 -0.80 -0.99 -24.87
C LYS A 42 -0.32 0.18 -23.99
N LEU A 43 0.94 0.16 -23.55
CA LEU A 43 1.52 1.27 -22.80
C LEU A 43 2.07 2.37 -23.73
N GLN A 44 2.35 2.05 -25.00
CA GLN A 44 3.00 2.99 -25.91
C GLN A 44 2.06 4.11 -26.36
N GLY A 45 2.56 5.32 -26.36
CA GLY A 45 1.82 6.50 -26.81
C GLY A 45 0.82 7.05 -25.79
N HIS A 46 0.62 6.36 -24.65
CA HIS A 46 -0.30 6.80 -23.62
C HIS A 46 0.45 7.38 -22.42
N TRP A 47 -0.08 8.46 -21.86
CA TRP A 47 0.45 9.07 -20.62
C TRP A 47 -0.27 8.57 -19.38
N ILE A 48 -1.60 8.44 -19.49
CA ILE A 48 -2.46 7.98 -18.39
C ILE A 48 -3.13 6.68 -18.81
N ILE A 49 -2.97 5.65 -18.02
CA ILE A 49 -3.58 4.35 -18.25
C ILE A 49 -4.45 3.98 -17.05
N GLU A 50 -5.73 3.79 -17.31
CA GLU A 50 -6.68 3.39 -16.28
C GLU A 50 -6.68 1.85 -16.11
N MET A 51 -6.63 1.44 -14.85
CA MET A 51 -6.81 0.05 -14.40
C MET A 51 -8.15 -0.05 -13.68
N SER A 52 -9.24 -0.15 -14.47
CA SER A 52 -10.61 -0.25 -13.95
C SER A 52 -10.85 -1.57 -13.23
N GLU A 53 -11.33 -1.52 -11.97
CA GLU A 53 -11.75 -2.68 -11.16
C GLU A 53 -10.71 -3.82 -11.04
N MET A 54 -9.50 -3.64 -11.57
CA MET A 54 -8.48 -4.70 -11.58
C MET A 54 -8.04 -5.11 -10.19
N ILE A 55 -7.96 -4.14 -9.28
CA ILE A 55 -7.50 -4.39 -7.91
C ILE A 55 -8.59 -5.12 -7.12
N ALA A 56 -9.84 -4.65 -7.21
CA ALA A 56 -10.97 -5.21 -6.48
C ALA A 56 -11.26 -6.68 -6.84
N THR A 57 -10.93 -7.09 -8.06
CA THR A 57 -11.17 -8.46 -8.56
C THR A 57 -9.93 -9.35 -8.49
N ALA A 58 -8.78 -8.82 -8.09
CA ALA A 58 -7.53 -9.54 -8.09
C ALA A 58 -7.40 -10.47 -6.87
N ASN A 59 -6.93 -11.69 -7.12
CA ASN A 59 -6.49 -12.58 -6.04
C ASN A 59 -5.10 -12.21 -5.53
N ALA A 60 -4.64 -12.81 -4.42
CA ALA A 60 -3.36 -12.47 -3.79
C ALA A 60 -2.16 -12.55 -4.75
N LYS A 61 -2.13 -13.54 -5.66
CA LYS A 61 -1.08 -13.66 -6.66
C LYS A 61 -1.12 -12.52 -7.67
N SER A 62 -2.30 -12.22 -8.19
CA SER A 62 -2.51 -11.10 -9.13
C SER A 62 -2.16 -9.75 -8.52
N ILE A 63 -2.39 -9.55 -7.22
CA ILE A 63 -1.99 -8.34 -6.51
C ILE A 63 -0.48 -8.15 -6.49
N GLU A 64 0.29 -9.19 -6.23
CA GLU A 64 1.75 -9.10 -6.26
C GLU A 64 2.27 -8.84 -7.69
N GLU A 65 1.63 -9.39 -8.69
CA GLU A 65 1.90 -9.08 -10.11
C GLU A 65 1.60 -7.61 -10.43
N ILE A 66 0.45 -7.07 -9.98
CA ILE A 66 0.11 -5.65 -10.11
C ILE A 66 1.16 -4.78 -9.40
N LYS A 67 1.53 -5.09 -8.16
CA LYS A 67 2.54 -4.34 -7.41
C LYS A 67 3.90 -4.37 -8.10
N SER A 68 4.31 -5.52 -8.62
CA SER A 68 5.53 -5.68 -9.41
C SER A 68 5.47 -4.85 -10.69
N PHE A 69 4.37 -4.95 -11.43
CA PHE A 69 4.13 -4.22 -12.66
C PHE A 69 4.18 -2.70 -12.45
N LEU A 70 3.50 -2.18 -11.43
CA LEU A 70 3.51 -0.75 -11.10
C LEU A 70 4.90 -0.21 -10.73
N SER A 71 5.80 -1.08 -10.23
CA SER A 71 7.14 -0.67 -9.80
C SER A 71 8.19 -0.67 -10.90
N ARG A 72 7.87 -1.21 -12.08
CA ARG A 72 8.82 -1.25 -13.19
C ARG A 72 9.07 0.15 -13.74
N GLN A 73 10.31 0.44 -14.05
CA GLN A 73 10.73 1.70 -14.66
C GLN A 73 10.98 1.55 -16.16
N LYS A 74 11.23 0.32 -16.62
CA LYS A 74 11.47 -0.01 -18.01
C LYS A 74 10.82 -1.34 -18.35
N GLU A 75 10.51 -1.52 -19.60
CA GLU A 75 10.00 -2.74 -20.17
C GLU A 75 10.99 -3.28 -21.22
N VAL A 76 11.08 -4.61 -21.31
CA VAL A 76 11.92 -5.27 -22.30
C VAL A 76 11.01 -6.00 -23.27
N TYR A 77 10.88 -5.49 -24.47
CA TYR A 77 10.06 -6.13 -25.50
C TYR A 77 10.58 -5.83 -26.90
N LYS A 78 10.16 -6.69 -27.83
CA LYS A 78 10.49 -6.60 -29.24
C LYS A 78 9.35 -5.97 -30.03
N ILE A 79 9.63 -4.92 -30.78
CA ILE A 79 8.70 -4.39 -31.77
C ILE A 79 8.73 -5.31 -33.03
N PRO A 80 7.60 -5.47 -33.74
CA PRO A 80 7.59 -6.18 -34.99
C PRO A 80 8.67 -5.64 -35.94
N TYR A 81 9.38 -6.56 -36.59
CA TYR A 81 10.49 -6.30 -37.50
C TYR A 81 11.84 -5.89 -36.87
N GLU A 82 11.92 -5.70 -35.55
CA GLU A 82 13.20 -5.57 -34.85
C GLU A 82 13.87 -6.96 -34.70
N THR A 83 15.22 -6.97 -34.70
CA THR A 83 15.98 -8.24 -34.58
C THR A 83 16.01 -8.72 -33.11
N HIS A 84 16.13 -7.79 -32.15
CA HIS A 84 16.31 -8.08 -30.74
C HIS A 84 15.32 -7.29 -29.89
N PRO A 85 14.93 -7.79 -28.68
CA PRO A 85 14.23 -7.00 -27.69
C PRO A 85 15.14 -5.90 -27.15
N GLU A 86 14.57 -4.72 -26.88
CA GLU A 86 15.27 -3.57 -26.33
C GLU A 86 14.64 -3.09 -25.02
N ASP A 87 15.47 -2.47 -24.19
CA ASP A 87 15.03 -1.75 -23.00
C ASP A 87 14.30 -0.46 -23.38
N ARG A 88 13.06 -0.31 -22.93
CA ARG A 88 12.24 0.89 -23.20
C ARG A 88 11.78 1.48 -21.88
N LEU A 89 12.15 2.72 -21.62
CA LEU A 89 11.72 3.44 -20.43
C LEU A 89 10.20 3.64 -20.45
N ARG A 90 9.58 3.44 -19.29
CA ARG A 90 8.15 3.67 -19.13
C ARG A 90 7.87 5.17 -19.15
N GLN A 91 6.89 5.58 -19.96
CA GLN A 91 6.49 6.98 -20.14
C GLN A 91 5.05 7.24 -19.69
N CYS A 92 4.40 6.26 -19.07
CA CYS A 92 3.05 6.37 -18.58
C CYS A 92 2.97 6.27 -17.07
N VAL A 93 1.88 6.78 -16.51
CA VAL A 93 1.45 6.55 -15.13
C VAL A 93 0.11 5.81 -15.12
N PHE A 94 -0.19 5.15 -13.99
CA PHE A 94 -1.42 4.39 -13.83
C PHE A 94 -2.37 5.09 -12.89
N GLY A 95 -3.65 5.10 -13.25
CA GLY A 95 -4.77 5.43 -12.40
C GLY A 95 -5.61 4.20 -12.12
N GLY A 96 -6.16 4.06 -10.95
CA GLY A 96 -7.09 2.99 -10.59
C GLY A 96 -8.48 3.55 -10.34
N THR A 97 -9.52 2.79 -10.70
CA THR A 97 -10.89 3.10 -10.31
C THR A 97 -11.53 1.90 -9.65
N SER A 98 -12.36 2.15 -8.63
CA SER A 98 -13.16 1.12 -8.00
C SER A 98 -14.52 1.65 -7.56
N ASN A 99 -15.55 0.78 -7.67
CA ASN A 99 -16.86 1.00 -7.09
C ASN A 99 -16.99 0.36 -5.69
N ALA A 100 -16.13 -0.59 -5.35
CA ALA A 100 -16.07 -1.20 -4.04
C ALA A 100 -15.18 -0.40 -3.10
N LEU A 101 -15.64 -0.22 -1.85
CA LEU A 101 -14.84 0.44 -0.81
C LEU A 101 -13.63 -0.41 -0.42
N ASP A 102 -13.85 -1.69 -0.17
CA ASP A 102 -12.85 -2.67 0.26
C ASP A 102 -12.06 -3.26 -0.92
N PHE A 103 -11.60 -2.40 -1.82
CA PHE A 103 -10.92 -2.82 -3.05
C PHE A 103 -9.44 -3.17 -2.86
N LEU A 104 -8.80 -2.67 -1.80
CA LEU A 104 -7.41 -2.99 -1.52
C LEU A 104 -7.27 -4.42 -0.98
N PRO A 105 -6.21 -5.12 -1.35
CA PRO A 105 -5.96 -6.43 -0.79
C PRO A 105 -5.65 -6.35 0.70
N LEU A 106 -6.00 -7.41 1.44
CA LEU A 106 -5.56 -7.61 2.80
C LEU A 106 -4.06 -7.91 2.82
N ASP A 107 -3.24 -6.88 2.69
CA ASP A 107 -1.78 -6.96 2.77
C ASP A 107 -1.30 -6.24 4.04
N ARG A 108 -0.96 -7.04 5.05
CA ARG A 108 -0.48 -6.57 6.35
C ARG A 108 0.88 -5.90 6.26
N SER A 109 1.68 -6.20 5.22
CA SER A 109 2.97 -5.54 4.95
C SER A 109 2.81 -4.13 4.37
N GLY A 110 1.61 -3.80 3.91
CA GLY A 110 1.21 -2.48 3.44
C GLY A 110 1.00 -2.33 1.94
N ASN A 111 0.10 -1.43 1.63
CA ASN A 111 -0.36 -1.12 0.27
C ASN A 111 0.29 0.16 -0.31
N ARG A 112 1.55 0.45 0.02
CA ARG A 112 2.27 1.71 -0.29
C ARG A 112 2.25 2.17 -1.76
N ARG A 113 1.83 1.29 -2.68
CA ARG A 113 1.74 1.61 -4.11
C ARG A 113 0.40 2.20 -4.50
N PHE A 114 -0.61 2.11 -3.64
CA PHE A 114 -1.96 2.55 -3.90
C PHE A 114 -2.29 3.77 -3.04
N LEU A 115 -2.79 4.82 -3.68
CA LEU A 115 -3.24 6.04 -3.02
C LEU A 115 -4.76 6.15 -3.21
N PRO A 116 -5.57 5.58 -2.30
CA PRO A 116 -7.02 5.65 -2.39
C PRO A 116 -7.53 7.05 -2.08
N VAL A 117 -8.48 7.51 -2.87
CA VAL A 117 -9.19 8.77 -2.68
C VAL A 117 -10.68 8.54 -2.92
N MET A 118 -11.49 8.85 -1.91
CA MET A 118 -12.95 8.82 -2.04
C MET A 118 -13.44 9.96 -2.92
N VAL A 119 -14.32 9.64 -3.86
CA VAL A 119 -14.99 10.61 -4.74
C VAL A 119 -16.44 10.79 -4.28
N TYR A 120 -16.78 12.02 -3.93
CA TYR A 120 -18.12 12.42 -3.48
C TYR A 120 -18.76 13.39 -4.49
N PRO A 121 -19.45 12.89 -5.53
CA PRO A 121 -20.05 13.75 -6.58
C PRO A 121 -20.96 14.82 -6.03
N GLY A 122 -21.73 14.50 -4.99
CA GLY A 122 -22.66 15.44 -4.36
C GLY A 122 -22.02 16.61 -3.59
N GLN A 123 -20.69 16.58 -3.41
CA GLN A 123 -19.93 17.67 -2.78
C GLN A 123 -19.23 18.57 -3.82
N ALA A 124 -19.24 18.20 -5.09
CA ALA A 124 -18.62 18.99 -6.14
C ALA A 124 -19.49 20.23 -6.45
N GLU A 125 -18.87 21.41 -6.53
CA GLU A 125 -19.55 22.63 -6.99
C GLU A 125 -19.97 22.49 -8.44
N ILE A 126 -19.11 21.88 -9.28
CA ILE A 126 -19.37 21.54 -10.68
C ILE A 126 -18.98 20.10 -10.87
N HIS A 127 -19.93 19.27 -11.28
CA HIS A 127 -19.64 17.88 -11.55
C HIS A 127 -18.90 17.72 -12.88
N ILE A 128 -17.85 16.89 -12.90
CA ILE A 128 -16.96 16.72 -14.06
C ILE A 128 -17.67 16.25 -15.35
N LEU A 129 -18.87 15.68 -15.22
CA LEU A 129 -19.68 15.21 -16.35
C LEU A 129 -20.66 16.26 -16.86
N ASP A 130 -20.87 17.38 -16.15
CA ASP A 130 -21.89 18.38 -16.52
C ASP A 130 -21.44 19.27 -17.67
N ASP A 131 -20.14 19.63 -17.69
CA ASP A 131 -19.55 20.47 -18.75
C ASP A 131 -18.11 20.01 -19.03
N GLU A 132 -17.92 19.29 -20.13
CA GLU A 132 -16.61 18.80 -20.51
C GLU A 132 -15.64 19.92 -20.88
N ALA A 133 -16.12 21.00 -21.50
CA ALA A 133 -15.25 22.11 -21.90
C ALA A 133 -14.71 22.86 -20.68
N ALA A 134 -15.57 23.15 -19.71
CA ALA A 134 -15.15 23.75 -18.44
C ALA A 134 -14.21 22.83 -17.67
N SER A 135 -14.50 21.53 -17.64
CA SER A 135 -13.64 20.52 -16.98
C SER A 135 -12.27 20.43 -17.62
N ARG A 136 -12.17 20.47 -18.96
CA ARG A 136 -10.87 20.50 -19.66
C ARG A 136 -10.07 21.75 -19.32
N ALA A 137 -10.71 22.93 -19.34
CA ALA A 137 -10.06 24.19 -18.98
C ALA A 137 -9.54 24.16 -17.52
N TYR A 138 -10.29 23.56 -16.61
CA TYR A 138 -9.84 23.37 -15.23
C TYR A 138 -8.61 22.46 -15.14
N ILE A 139 -8.61 21.33 -15.84
CA ILE A 139 -7.47 20.41 -15.90
C ILE A 139 -6.22 21.06 -16.52
N GLU A 140 -6.39 21.90 -17.56
CA GLU A 140 -5.28 22.68 -18.12
C GLU A 140 -4.68 23.64 -17.09
N GLN A 141 -5.51 24.28 -16.25
CA GLN A 141 -5.03 25.11 -15.14
C GLN A 141 -4.28 24.29 -14.11
N VAL A 142 -4.77 23.09 -13.73
CA VAL A 142 -4.04 22.17 -12.82
C VAL A 142 -2.67 21.83 -13.39
N TRP A 143 -2.57 21.54 -14.68
CA TRP A 143 -1.28 21.27 -15.33
C TRP A 143 -0.37 22.50 -15.35
N ALA A 144 -0.90 23.72 -15.56
CA ALA A 144 -0.12 24.95 -15.51
C ALA A 144 0.51 25.16 -14.11
N GLU A 145 -0.24 24.90 -13.04
CA GLU A 145 0.24 24.96 -11.67
C GLU A 145 1.30 23.89 -11.38
N ALA A 146 1.03 22.64 -11.80
CA ALA A 146 1.99 21.55 -11.66
C ALA A 146 3.29 21.85 -12.41
N MET A 147 3.23 22.41 -13.62
CA MET A 147 4.40 22.81 -14.39
C MET A 147 5.17 23.96 -13.74
N THR A 148 4.50 24.89 -13.10
CA THR A 148 5.15 25.96 -12.33
C THR A 148 5.94 25.38 -11.17
N THR A 149 5.32 24.49 -10.40
CA THR A 149 5.97 23.77 -9.30
C THR A 149 7.15 22.92 -9.80
N TYR A 150 6.98 22.21 -10.93
CA TYR A 150 8.06 21.42 -11.53
C TYR A 150 9.26 22.28 -11.93
N LYS A 151 9.00 23.44 -12.56
CA LYS A 151 10.07 24.34 -13.02
C LYS A 151 10.78 25.07 -11.87
N SER A 152 10.13 25.29 -10.73
CA SER A 152 10.76 25.87 -9.54
C SER A 152 11.85 24.97 -8.95
N GLY A 153 11.75 23.65 -9.16
CA GLY A 153 12.64 22.67 -8.55
C GLY A 153 12.37 22.40 -7.06
N ASP A 154 11.43 23.11 -6.45
CA ASP A 154 11.09 23.00 -5.02
C ASP A 154 10.06 21.93 -4.74
N PHE A 155 10.20 20.75 -5.34
CA PHE A 155 9.29 19.64 -5.09
C PHE A 155 10.03 18.34 -4.82
N LYS A 156 9.38 17.46 -4.07
CA LYS A 156 9.88 16.09 -3.82
C LYS A 156 8.80 15.10 -4.21
N LEU A 157 9.19 14.06 -4.96
CA LEU A 157 8.33 12.92 -5.30
C LEU A 157 8.32 11.84 -4.21
N SER A 158 8.56 12.21 -2.97
CA SER A 158 8.56 11.32 -1.80
C SER A 158 7.65 11.88 -0.73
N PHE A 159 6.91 10.99 -0.09
CA PHE A 159 6.10 11.35 1.07
C PHE A 159 6.99 11.58 2.30
N THR A 160 6.56 12.50 3.17
CA THR A 160 7.17 12.64 4.51
C THR A 160 6.79 11.45 5.39
N PRO A 161 7.51 11.18 6.50
CA PRO A 161 7.14 10.12 7.44
C PRO A 161 5.70 10.24 7.94
N GLU A 162 5.23 11.46 8.22
CA GLU A 162 3.87 11.76 8.69
C GLU A 162 2.84 11.41 7.61
N MET A 163 3.09 11.77 6.35
CA MET A 163 2.22 11.42 5.22
C MET A 163 2.17 9.91 5.00
N ILE A 164 3.29 9.21 5.18
CA ILE A 164 3.34 7.74 5.07
C ILE A 164 2.49 7.11 6.17
N GLN A 165 2.56 7.63 7.40
CA GLN A 165 1.75 7.14 8.51
C GLN A 165 0.25 7.38 8.25
N TYR A 166 -0.11 8.61 7.86
CA TYR A 166 -1.48 8.96 7.49
C TYR A 166 -2.00 8.06 6.36
N LEU A 167 -1.19 7.84 5.31
CA LEU A 167 -1.59 6.97 4.20
C LEU A 167 -1.84 5.53 4.65
N LYS A 168 -1.02 4.99 5.55
CA LYS A 168 -1.23 3.64 6.09
C LYS A 168 -2.54 3.51 6.87
N GLU A 169 -2.88 4.52 7.67
CA GLU A 169 -4.15 4.56 8.41
C GLU A 169 -5.33 4.68 7.46
N HIS A 170 -5.26 5.62 6.53
CA HIS A 170 -6.29 5.84 5.51
C HIS A 170 -6.52 4.61 4.62
N GLN A 171 -5.48 3.87 4.26
CA GLN A 171 -5.60 2.64 3.45
C GLN A 171 -6.41 1.55 4.15
N ARG A 172 -6.46 1.53 5.48
CA ARG A 172 -7.24 0.54 6.25
C ARG A 172 -8.73 0.65 5.96
N ASP A 173 -9.24 1.86 5.71
CA ASP A 173 -10.64 2.10 5.38
C ASP A 173 -11.06 1.48 4.05
N PHE A 174 -10.08 1.12 3.21
CA PHE A 174 -10.27 0.51 1.89
C PHE A 174 -9.84 -0.96 1.83
N MET A 175 -9.55 -1.57 2.96
CA MET A 175 -9.17 -2.98 3.08
C MET A 175 -10.33 -3.78 3.67
N PRO A 176 -10.51 -5.05 3.27
CA PRO A 176 -11.46 -5.92 3.94
C PRO A 176 -11.08 -6.12 5.40
N GLU A 177 -12.06 -6.39 6.23
CA GLU A 177 -11.85 -6.65 7.65
C GLU A 177 -10.99 -7.91 7.86
N ASP A 178 -9.95 -7.79 8.67
CA ASP A 178 -9.10 -8.91 9.05
C ASP A 178 -9.69 -9.67 10.25
N THR A 179 -10.69 -10.48 9.98
CA THR A 179 -11.38 -11.28 10.99
C THR A 179 -10.43 -12.16 11.81
N LYS A 180 -9.39 -12.74 11.16
CA LYS A 180 -8.41 -13.58 11.89
C LYS A 180 -7.54 -12.77 12.83
N ALA A 181 -7.13 -11.57 12.44
CA ALA A 181 -6.41 -10.67 13.35
C ALA A 181 -7.30 -10.28 14.56
N GLY A 182 -8.58 -9.97 14.31
CA GLY A 182 -9.54 -9.72 15.38
C GLY A 182 -9.72 -10.90 16.33
N MET A 183 -9.79 -12.14 15.83
CA MET A 183 -9.88 -13.35 16.64
C MET A 183 -8.62 -13.56 17.50
N ILE A 184 -7.44 -13.39 16.92
CA ILE A 184 -6.17 -13.51 17.61
C ILE A 184 -6.05 -12.43 18.70
N GLN A 185 -6.39 -11.17 18.39
CA GLN A 185 -6.40 -10.09 19.38
C GLN A 185 -7.33 -10.39 20.56
N ALA A 186 -8.57 -10.78 20.26
CA ALA A 186 -9.55 -11.13 21.30
C ALA A 186 -9.15 -12.34 22.17
N TYR A 187 -8.37 -13.26 21.62
CA TYR A 187 -7.76 -14.36 22.38
C TYR A 187 -6.64 -13.82 23.28
N LEU A 188 -5.72 -13.02 22.75
CA LEU A 188 -4.58 -12.47 23.49
C LEU A 188 -5.01 -11.53 24.63
N ASP A 189 -6.07 -10.77 24.45
CA ASP A 189 -6.62 -9.87 25.49
C ASP A 189 -7.10 -10.64 26.74
N ARG A 190 -7.45 -11.91 26.58
CA ARG A 190 -7.90 -12.80 27.67
C ARG A 190 -6.82 -13.79 28.13
N TYR A 191 -5.71 -13.84 27.38
CA TYR A 191 -4.65 -14.79 27.65
C TYR A 191 -3.81 -14.36 28.86
N THR A 192 -3.66 -15.26 29.83
CA THR A 192 -2.94 -14.99 31.09
C THR A 192 -1.48 -15.45 31.06
N GLY A 193 -1.06 -16.17 30.02
CA GLY A 193 0.32 -16.62 29.88
C GLY A 193 1.24 -15.52 29.36
N SER A 194 2.53 -15.67 29.60
CA SER A 194 3.54 -14.69 29.20
C SER A 194 4.06 -14.85 27.75
N ALA A 195 3.78 -16.00 27.12
CA ALA A 195 4.26 -16.28 25.77
C ALA A 195 3.29 -17.17 25.00
N VAL A 196 3.25 -17.00 23.68
CA VAL A 196 2.43 -17.77 22.73
C VAL A 196 3.25 -18.22 21.54
N CYS A 197 2.84 -19.31 20.89
CA CYS A 197 3.43 -19.76 19.64
C CYS A 197 2.37 -19.84 18.51
N SER A 198 2.83 -19.87 17.26
CA SER A 198 1.94 -19.88 16.09
C SER A 198 0.95 -21.04 16.10
N LYS A 199 1.40 -22.25 16.50
CA LYS A 199 0.55 -23.44 16.54
C LYS A 199 -0.55 -23.32 17.60
N GLN A 200 -0.23 -22.73 18.75
CA GLN A 200 -1.22 -22.42 19.80
C GLN A 200 -2.26 -21.44 19.30
N LEU A 201 -1.84 -20.33 18.70
CA LEU A 201 -2.76 -19.32 18.15
C LEU A 201 -3.67 -19.90 17.06
N PHE A 202 -3.13 -20.76 16.20
CA PHE A 202 -3.92 -21.45 15.18
C PHE A 202 -4.99 -22.34 15.82
N LYS A 203 -4.63 -23.15 16.81
CA LYS A 203 -5.57 -24.10 17.44
C LYS A 203 -6.56 -23.44 18.37
N GLU A 204 -6.12 -22.49 19.19
CA GLU A 204 -6.92 -21.91 20.25
C GLU A 204 -7.61 -20.60 19.81
N ALA A 205 -6.86 -19.65 19.21
CA ALA A 205 -7.42 -18.37 18.82
C ALA A 205 -8.27 -18.47 17.55
N LEU A 206 -7.83 -19.26 16.55
CA LEU A 206 -8.56 -19.45 15.30
C LEU A 206 -9.52 -20.66 15.31
N ASN A 207 -9.68 -21.31 16.48
CA ASN A 207 -10.64 -22.38 16.70
C ASN A 207 -10.45 -23.63 15.81
N HIS A 208 -9.20 -24.10 15.69
CA HIS A 208 -8.83 -25.34 14.99
C HIS A 208 -8.22 -26.38 15.95
N PRO A 209 -8.93 -26.83 17.02
CA PRO A 209 -8.31 -27.62 18.09
C PRO A 209 -7.77 -28.97 17.64
N PHE A 210 -8.39 -29.56 16.62
CA PHE A 210 -8.05 -30.92 16.14
C PHE A 210 -7.18 -30.92 14.89
N ASP A 211 -7.02 -29.76 14.23
CA ASP A 211 -6.29 -29.67 12.97
C ASP A 211 -4.80 -29.42 13.21
N GLU A 212 -3.97 -30.01 12.35
CA GLU A 212 -2.55 -29.63 12.30
C GLU A 212 -2.36 -28.53 11.24
N PRO A 213 -1.80 -27.38 11.65
CA PRO A 213 -1.65 -26.25 10.74
C PRO A 213 -0.71 -26.56 9.59
N LYS A 214 -1.11 -26.22 8.39
CA LYS A 214 -0.26 -26.23 7.21
C LYS A 214 0.76 -25.08 7.29
N GLN A 215 1.83 -25.17 6.51
CA GLN A 215 2.90 -24.17 6.55
C GLN A 215 2.44 -22.75 6.17
N TRP A 216 1.45 -22.64 5.28
CA TRP A 216 0.90 -21.33 4.90
C TRP A 216 0.03 -20.73 6.01
N GLU A 217 -0.68 -21.52 6.80
CA GLU A 217 -1.48 -21.06 7.95
C GLU A 217 -0.56 -20.54 9.07
N ILE A 218 0.56 -21.25 9.31
CA ILE A 218 1.58 -20.77 10.26
C ILE A 218 2.17 -19.43 9.78
N ARG A 219 2.43 -19.27 8.48
CA ARG A 219 2.92 -18.00 7.93
C ARG A 219 1.90 -16.90 8.11
N GLU A 220 0.63 -17.18 7.88
CA GLU A 220 -0.45 -16.21 8.08
C GLU A 220 -0.56 -15.76 9.54
N VAL A 221 -0.52 -16.70 10.51
CA VAL A 221 -0.50 -16.34 11.95
C VAL A 221 0.72 -15.50 12.29
N ASN A 222 1.90 -15.85 11.76
CA ASN A 222 3.12 -15.07 11.99
C ASN A 222 3.00 -13.65 11.42
N ASP A 223 2.38 -13.52 10.25
CA ASP A 223 2.16 -12.24 9.58
C ASP A 223 1.20 -11.36 10.38
N ILE A 224 0.10 -11.92 10.89
CA ILE A 224 -0.82 -11.24 11.81
C ILE A 224 -0.08 -10.73 13.05
N MET A 225 0.66 -11.61 13.73
CA MET A 225 1.37 -11.26 14.95
C MET A 225 2.40 -10.15 14.76
N ASN A 226 3.09 -10.16 13.61
CA ASN A 226 4.15 -9.20 13.34
C ASN A 226 3.64 -7.83 12.86
N HIS A 227 2.44 -7.75 12.27
CA HIS A 227 1.97 -6.52 11.64
C HIS A 227 0.68 -5.95 12.24
N CYS A 228 -0.14 -6.78 12.89
CA CYS A 228 -1.45 -6.35 13.40
C CYS A 228 -1.51 -6.31 14.93
N ILE A 229 -0.71 -7.14 15.61
CA ILE A 229 -0.76 -7.26 17.07
C ILE A 229 0.32 -6.39 17.70
N THR A 230 -0.07 -5.61 18.70
CA THR A 230 0.83 -4.77 19.49
C THR A 230 0.98 -5.31 20.92
N GLY A 231 2.06 -4.95 21.61
CA GLY A 231 2.34 -5.40 22.97
C GLY A 231 2.91 -6.82 23.07
N TRP A 232 3.27 -7.43 21.93
CA TRP A 232 3.89 -8.74 21.86
C TRP A 232 5.17 -8.70 21.03
N LYS A 233 6.28 -9.15 21.61
CA LYS A 233 7.63 -9.16 21.00
C LYS A 233 8.02 -10.54 20.53
N TYR A 234 8.46 -10.66 19.29
CA TYR A 234 8.97 -11.92 18.74
C TYR A 234 10.29 -12.33 19.39
N PHE A 235 10.43 -13.60 19.74
CA PHE A 235 11.68 -14.20 20.16
C PHE A 235 12.10 -15.35 19.21
N SER A 236 13.40 -15.38 18.85
CA SER A 236 13.96 -16.33 17.90
C SER A 236 14.46 -17.63 18.56
N ASN A 237 14.73 -17.62 19.87
CA ASN A 237 15.19 -18.79 20.61
C ASN A 237 14.01 -19.71 20.94
N PRO A 238 13.93 -20.94 20.39
CA PRO A 238 12.80 -21.82 20.62
C PRO A 238 12.61 -22.16 22.11
N ARG A 239 11.39 -22.01 22.62
CA ARG A 239 10.96 -22.41 23.97
C ARG A 239 9.99 -23.59 23.89
N ILE A 240 9.80 -24.31 25.00
CA ILE A 240 8.84 -25.41 25.10
C ILE A 240 7.48 -24.81 25.48
N PHE A 241 6.49 -25.11 24.65
CA PHE A 241 5.08 -24.78 24.91
C PHE A 241 4.34 -26.08 25.24
N GLU A 242 3.60 -26.10 26.34
CA GLU A 242 2.83 -27.26 26.77
C GLU A 242 1.79 -27.65 25.70
N GLY A 243 1.78 -28.91 25.30
CA GLY A 243 0.91 -29.40 24.22
C GLY A 243 1.33 -29.04 22.78
N TYR A 244 2.30 -28.13 22.60
CA TYR A 244 2.71 -27.64 21.25
C TYR A 244 4.18 -27.91 20.92
N GLY A 245 4.97 -28.37 21.90
CA GLY A 245 6.38 -28.70 21.69
C GLY A 245 7.30 -27.47 21.66
N ARG A 246 8.51 -27.65 21.12
CA ARG A 246 9.55 -26.62 21.08
C ARG A 246 9.37 -25.73 19.86
N GLN A 247 9.03 -24.44 20.05
CA GLN A 247 8.75 -23.46 19.00
C GLN A 247 9.30 -22.07 19.32
N LYS A 248 9.46 -21.27 18.29
CA LYS A 248 9.58 -19.81 18.38
C LYS A 248 8.22 -19.21 18.63
N GLY A 249 8.15 -17.96 19.09
CA GLY A 249 6.88 -17.34 19.38
C GLY A 249 7.02 -15.87 19.78
N TRP A 250 6.02 -15.39 20.48
CA TRP A 250 5.96 -14.02 20.99
C TRP A 250 5.77 -14.05 22.49
N GLU A 251 6.40 -13.10 23.18
CA GLU A 251 6.24 -12.85 24.60
C GLU A 251 5.56 -11.47 24.79
N GLN A 252 4.77 -11.36 25.84
CA GLN A 252 4.12 -10.11 26.18
C GLN A 252 5.18 -9.08 26.57
N GLU A 253 5.15 -7.90 25.98
CA GLU A 253 6.01 -6.79 26.38
C GLU A 253 5.61 -6.36 27.79
N ALA A 254 6.57 -6.24 28.68
CA ALA A 254 6.32 -5.68 30.00
C ALA A 254 5.69 -4.28 29.83
N PRO A 255 4.62 -3.95 30.59
CA PRO A 255 4.07 -2.60 30.55
C PRO A 255 5.22 -1.65 30.83
N ALA A 256 5.40 -0.62 29.98
CA ALA A 256 6.41 0.39 30.19
C ALA A 256 6.19 1.01 31.57
N THR A 257 6.93 0.53 32.56
CA THR A 257 7.01 1.15 33.88
C THR A 257 7.67 2.50 33.64
N GLY A 258 6.88 3.54 33.84
CA GLY A 258 7.33 4.91 33.67
C GLY A 258 8.61 5.21 34.41
N ALA A 259 9.43 6.09 33.80
CA ALA A 259 10.66 6.66 34.29
C ALA A 259 11.89 5.72 34.27
N ASP A 260 12.43 5.52 33.06
CA ASP A 260 13.88 5.50 32.93
C ASP A 260 14.31 6.85 32.37
N ASN A 261 14.95 7.64 33.21
CA ASN A 261 15.58 8.89 32.84
C ASN A 261 16.62 8.58 31.76
N GLY A 262 16.35 8.99 30.53
CA GLY A 262 17.20 8.78 29.38
C GLY A 262 18.65 9.12 29.63
N ARG A 263 19.47 8.12 29.68
CA ARG A 263 20.84 8.19 29.19
C ARG A 263 20.88 7.38 27.91
N GLU A 264 20.55 8.01 26.80
CA GLU A 264 20.98 7.51 25.50
C GLU A 264 22.50 7.37 25.55
N LYS A 265 22.96 6.14 25.40
CA LYS A 265 24.38 5.89 25.14
C LYS A 265 24.66 6.35 23.73
N THR A 266 25.15 7.58 23.62
CA THR A 266 25.81 8.05 22.39
C THR A 266 26.98 7.12 22.06
N PRO A 267 27.18 6.72 20.81
CA PRO A 267 28.38 6.01 20.39
C PRO A 267 29.62 6.85 20.73
N ASP A 268 30.64 6.23 21.25
CA ASP A 268 31.92 6.88 21.59
C ASP A 268 32.42 7.75 20.42
N GLY A 269 32.53 9.07 20.65
CA GLY A 269 33.02 10.02 19.67
C GLY A 269 32.08 11.19 19.32
N PHE A 270 30.84 11.19 19.83
CA PHE A 270 29.94 12.34 19.66
C PHE A 270 29.88 13.20 20.95
N VAL A 271 30.04 14.49 20.78
CA VAL A 271 29.89 15.48 21.87
C VAL A 271 28.45 15.99 21.84
N GLU A 272 27.73 15.93 22.97
CA GLU A 272 26.42 16.59 23.10
C GLU A 272 26.57 18.10 22.87
N VAL A 273 25.86 18.62 21.89
CA VAL A 273 25.71 20.08 21.69
C VAL A 273 24.61 20.55 22.62
N THR A 274 25.01 21.18 23.74
CA THR A 274 24.07 21.89 24.61
C THR A 274 23.64 23.20 23.95
N GLU A 275 22.42 23.68 24.20
CA GLU A 275 21.75 24.86 23.60
C GLU A 275 22.47 26.20 23.68
N GLN A 276 23.73 26.24 24.05
CA GLN A 276 24.53 27.46 24.20
C GLN A 276 25.72 27.58 23.24
N MET A 277 25.85 26.69 22.25
CA MET A 277 26.84 26.88 21.18
C MET A 277 26.18 27.60 20.00
N GLU A 278 26.31 28.93 19.97
CA GLU A 278 26.11 29.70 18.76
C GLU A 278 27.13 29.25 17.71
N LEU A 279 26.63 28.76 16.59
CA LEU A 279 27.46 28.44 15.43
C LEU A 279 28.05 29.77 14.88
N PRO A 280 29.33 29.84 14.61
CA PRO A 280 29.95 31.04 14.06
C PRO A 280 29.71 31.10 12.56
N PHE A 281 28.52 31.58 12.14
CA PHE A 281 28.30 32.13 10.77
C PHE A 281 27.22 33.20 10.83
#